data_a0e84ae9d9b25838cd79d27fafd61ae5
#
_entry.id   a0e84ae9d9b25838cd79d27fafd61ae5
#
_cell.length_a   1.000
_cell.length_b   1.000
_cell.length_c   1.000
_cell.angle_alpha   90.00
_cell.angle_beta   90.00
_cell.angle_gamma   90.00
#
_symmetry.space_group_name_H-M   'P 1'
#
loop_
_entity.id
_entity.type
_entity.pdbx_description
1 polymer ?
#
loop_
_entity_poly.entity_id
_entity_poly.type
_entity_poly.pdbx_seq_one_letter_code
_entity_poly.pdbx_strand_id
1 'polypeptide(L)'
;MNLAKYSLDNTKVIYFFLAVLLIGGVFSFGKLGKKEDAPFVIKSAVIMTRYPGAEPAEVERLITEPISREIQSMSGVYKIKSESMYGISKITFELLPSLPASSIPQKWDELRRKVLNICLLYTSDAADE
;
A
#
# COMPACT_ATOMS: atom_id res chain seq x y z
N MET A 1 41.63 3.12 -39.74
CA MET A 1 41.53 4.46 -39.11
C MET A 1 41.88 4.35 -37.65
N ASN A 2 42.93 4.96 -37.25
CA ASN A 2 43.32 4.94 -35.84
C ASN A 2 42.64 6.11 -35.13
N LEU A 3 41.51 5.84 -34.49
CA LEU A 3 40.80 6.84 -33.68
C LEU A 3 41.72 7.54 -32.66
N ALA A 4 42.64 6.78 -32.08
CA ALA A 4 43.62 7.28 -31.13
C ALA A 4 44.54 8.34 -31.74
N LYS A 5 44.95 8.17 -32.99
CA LYS A 5 45.83 9.14 -33.68
C LYS A 5 45.07 10.41 -34.07
N TYR A 6 43.83 10.29 -34.50
CA TYR A 6 42.92 11.42 -34.79
C TYR A 6 42.64 12.25 -33.54
N SER A 7 42.51 11.58 -32.41
CA SER A 7 42.29 12.17 -31.10
C SER A 7 43.49 13.01 -30.64
N LEU A 8 44.70 12.54 -30.90
CA LEU A 8 45.91 13.26 -30.52
C LEU A 8 46.20 14.49 -31.43
N ASP A 9 45.83 14.42 -32.71
CA ASP A 9 46.01 15.52 -33.65
C ASP A 9 45.01 16.68 -33.43
N ASN A 10 43.83 16.39 -32.87
CA ASN A 10 42.78 17.38 -32.61
C ASN A 10 42.47 17.55 -31.13
N THR A 11 43.46 17.80 -30.32
CA THR A 11 43.34 17.94 -28.86
C THR A 11 42.26 18.94 -28.42
N LYS A 12 42.07 20.02 -29.19
CA LYS A 12 41.04 21.03 -28.87
C LYS A 12 39.62 20.49 -28.97
N VAL A 13 39.35 19.60 -29.93
CA VAL A 13 38.03 18.96 -30.11
C VAL A 13 37.76 18.00 -28.96
N ILE A 14 38.78 17.30 -28.50
CA ILE A 14 38.64 16.36 -27.38
C ILE A 14 38.35 17.09 -26.07
N TYR A 15 39.05 18.18 -25.79
CA TYR A 15 38.73 18.99 -24.61
C TYR A 15 37.33 19.55 -24.67
N PHE A 16 36.83 19.93 -25.83
CA PHE A 16 35.43 20.36 -26.00
C PHE A 16 34.44 19.24 -25.68
N PHE A 17 34.63 18.04 -26.24
CA PHE A 17 33.77 16.88 -25.94
C PHE A 17 33.82 16.47 -24.47
N LEU A 18 34.99 16.52 -23.85
CA LEU A 18 35.18 16.19 -22.46
C LEU A 18 34.47 17.21 -21.54
N ALA A 19 34.53 18.48 -21.86
CA ALA A 19 33.80 19.52 -21.16
C ALA A 19 32.26 19.34 -21.27
N VAL A 20 31.78 19.05 -22.48
CA VAL A 20 30.33 18.78 -22.71
C VAL A 20 29.87 17.55 -21.94
N LEU A 21 30.65 16.47 -21.90
CA LEU A 21 30.35 15.27 -21.12
C LEU A 21 30.33 15.53 -19.62
N LEU A 22 31.29 16.31 -19.10
CA LEU A 22 31.33 16.69 -17.69
C LEU A 22 30.11 17.53 -17.30
N ILE A 23 29.80 18.56 -18.05
CA ILE A 23 28.66 19.44 -17.80
C ILE A 23 27.35 18.66 -17.91
N GLY A 24 27.20 17.84 -18.97
CA GLY A 24 26.05 16.98 -19.17
C GLY A 24 25.88 15.95 -18.04
N GLY A 25 26.97 15.35 -17.58
CA GLY A 25 26.97 14.40 -16.47
C GLY A 25 26.52 15.01 -15.14
N VAL A 26 27.08 16.16 -14.78
CA VAL A 26 26.72 16.90 -13.56
C VAL A 26 25.24 17.35 -13.61
N PHE A 27 24.80 17.85 -14.76
CA PHE A 27 23.42 18.30 -14.94
C PHE A 27 22.43 17.13 -14.91
N SER A 28 22.77 16.02 -15.52
CA SER A 28 21.98 14.78 -15.49
C SER A 28 21.89 14.21 -14.07
N PHE A 29 22.99 14.24 -13.33
CA PHE A 29 23.03 13.79 -11.94
C PHE A 29 22.14 14.64 -11.03
N GLY A 30 22.10 15.96 -11.25
CA GLY A 30 21.20 16.86 -10.51
C GLY A 30 19.71 16.67 -10.83
N LYS A 31 19.40 16.18 -12.04
CA LYS A 31 18.02 15.85 -12.47
C LYS A 31 17.60 14.43 -12.14
N LEU A 32 18.51 13.53 -11.81
CA LEU A 32 18.13 12.23 -11.28
C LEU A 32 17.38 12.45 -9.97
N GLY A 33 16.07 12.30 -10.04
CA GLY A 33 15.25 12.35 -8.85
C GLY A 33 15.73 11.29 -7.86
N LYS A 34 16.14 11.72 -6.69
CA LYS A 34 16.46 10.86 -5.54
C LYS A 34 15.20 10.16 -4.98
N LYS A 35 14.41 9.58 -5.86
CA LYS A 35 13.32 8.70 -5.46
C LYS A 35 13.87 7.28 -5.44
N GLU A 36 14.45 6.93 -4.32
CA GLU A 36 14.98 5.60 -4.09
C GLU A 36 13.87 4.54 -4.10
N ASP A 37 12.66 4.96 -3.70
CA ASP A 37 11.46 4.14 -3.80
C ASP A 37 10.34 4.92 -4.48
N ALA A 38 9.64 4.29 -5.42
CA ALA A 38 8.35 4.79 -5.84
C ALA A 38 7.45 4.92 -4.59
N PRO A 39 6.77 6.05 -4.36
CA PRO A 39 5.87 6.17 -3.24
C PRO A 39 4.75 5.14 -3.40
N PHE A 40 5.01 3.92 -2.90
CA PHE A 40 3.96 2.93 -2.84
C PHE A 40 3.13 3.20 -1.58
N VAL A 41 1.87 3.40 -1.79
CA VAL A 41 0.93 3.52 -0.69
C VAL A 41 0.43 2.11 -0.38
N ILE A 42 0.59 1.70 0.86
CA ILE A 42 0.07 0.41 1.33
C ILE A 42 -1.45 0.44 1.18
N LYS A 43 -1.95 -0.38 0.28
CA LYS A 43 -3.38 -0.50 -0.05
C LYS A 43 -4.00 -1.76 0.55
N SER A 44 -3.30 -2.42 1.44
CA SER A 44 -3.76 -3.62 2.15
C SER A 44 -3.76 -3.38 3.66
N ALA A 45 -4.74 -3.95 4.35
CA ALA A 45 -4.76 -3.96 5.81
C ALA A 45 -5.30 -5.29 6.34
N VAL A 46 -4.96 -5.57 7.58
CA VAL A 46 -5.38 -6.76 8.30
C VAL A 46 -6.11 -6.34 9.55
N ILE A 47 -7.34 -6.83 9.70
CA ILE A 47 -8.15 -6.69 10.90
C ILE A 47 -8.06 -7.99 11.67
N MET A 48 -7.65 -7.93 12.93
CA MET A 48 -7.62 -9.08 13.83
C MET A 48 -8.55 -8.81 14.99
N THR A 49 -9.57 -9.65 15.11
CA THR A 49 -10.55 -9.60 16.21
C THR A 49 -10.40 -10.84 17.07
N ARG A 50 -10.31 -10.65 18.38
CA ARG A 50 -10.24 -11.75 19.35
C ARG A 50 -11.61 -11.98 19.99
N TYR A 51 -12.06 -13.21 19.96
CA TYR A 51 -13.26 -13.67 20.66
C TYR A 51 -12.93 -14.96 21.43
N PRO A 52 -12.40 -14.85 22.64
CA PRO A 52 -11.93 -16.03 23.38
C PRO A 52 -13.06 -17.00 23.71
N GLY A 53 -12.82 -18.27 23.45
CA GLY A 53 -13.74 -19.35 23.79
C GLY A 53 -14.72 -19.76 22.69
N ALA A 54 -14.74 -19.08 21.56
CA ALA A 54 -15.62 -19.41 20.44
C ALA A 54 -14.97 -20.38 19.44
N GLU A 55 -15.74 -21.30 18.92
CA GLU A 55 -15.33 -22.18 17.83
C GLU A 55 -15.17 -21.41 16.51
N PRO A 56 -14.35 -21.88 15.57
CA PRO A 56 -14.13 -21.19 14.28
C PRO A 56 -15.42 -20.89 13.52
N ALA A 57 -16.38 -21.79 13.52
CA ALA A 57 -17.67 -21.62 12.87
C ALA A 57 -18.52 -20.51 13.51
N GLU A 58 -18.43 -20.36 14.81
CA GLU A 58 -19.12 -19.32 15.57
C GLU A 58 -18.45 -17.96 15.36
N VAL A 59 -17.12 -17.91 15.38
CA VAL A 59 -16.34 -16.72 15.05
C VAL A 59 -16.66 -16.24 13.63
N GLU A 60 -16.77 -17.16 12.68
CA GLU A 60 -17.13 -16.83 11.30
C GLU A 60 -18.51 -16.17 11.21
N ARG A 61 -19.52 -16.78 11.80
CA ARG A 61 -20.91 -16.30 11.72
C ARG A 61 -21.14 -15.00 12.46
N LEU A 62 -20.54 -14.83 13.64
CA LEU A 62 -20.79 -13.69 14.52
C LEU A 62 -19.89 -12.48 14.26
N ILE A 63 -18.67 -12.71 13.77
CA ILE A 63 -17.65 -11.67 13.64
C ILE A 63 -17.21 -11.50 12.20
N THR A 64 -16.75 -12.57 11.59
CA THR A 64 -16.11 -12.50 10.27
C THR A 64 -17.08 -12.10 9.17
N GLU A 65 -18.27 -12.70 9.16
CA GLU A 65 -19.29 -12.45 8.14
C GLU A 65 -19.87 -11.03 8.21
N PRO A 66 -20.31 -10.49 9.36
CA PRO A 66 -20.80 -9.12 9.47
C PRO A 66 -19.74 -8.08 9.06
N ILE A 67 -18.52 -8.24 9.55
CA ILE A 67 -17.42 -7.32 9.20
C ILE A 67 -17.09 -7.40 7.71
N SER A 68 -17.04 -8.60 7.15
CA SER A 68 -16.76 -8.78 5.71
C SER A 68 -17.85 -8.15 4.83
N ARG A 69 -19.12 -8.26 5.21
CA ARG A 69 -20.24 -7.62 4.50
C ARG A 69 -20.13 -6.09 4.51
N GLU A 70 -19.79 -5.52 5.66
CA GLU A 70 -19.61 -4.07 5.77
C GLU A 70 -18.42 -3.57 4.96
N ILE A 71 -17.31 -4.32 4.93
CA ILE A 71 -16.17 -4.00 4.09
C ILE A 71 -16.52 -4.10 2.60
N GLN A 72 -17.30 -5.13 2.22
CA GLN A 72 -17.78 -5.27 0.84
C GLN A 72 -18.70 -4.13 0.39
N SER A 73 -19.44 -3.53 1.31
CA SER A 73 -20.28 -2.38 1.02
C SER A 73 -19.49 -1.10 0.71
N MET A 74 -18.20 -1.07 1.06
CA MET A 74 -17.33 0.06 0.77
C MET A 74 -16.91 0.09 -0.69
N SER A 75 -17.02 1.26 -1.32
CA SER A 75 -16.49 1.46 -2.67
C SER A 75 -14.95 1.44 -2.66
N GLY A 76 -14.34 0.74 -3.62
CA GLY A 76 -12.89 0.74 -3.78
C GLY A 76 -12.17 -0.45 -3.14
N VAL A 77 -12.90 -1.44 -2.64
CA VAL A 77 -12.31 -2.70 -2.18
C VAL A 77 -12.12 -3.64 -3.37
N TYR A 78 -10.92 -4.17 -3.53
CA TYR A 78 -10.55 -5.09 -4.60
C TYR A 78 -10.73 -6.54 -4.20
N LYS A 79 -10.19 -6.90 -3.03
CA LYS A 79 -10.20 -8.28 -2.54
C LYS A 79 -10.33 -8.32 -1.03
N ILE A 80 -11.11 -9.28 -0.55
CA ILE A 80 -11.24 -9.61 0.87
C ILE A 80 -10.88 -11.07 1.04
N LYS A 81 -10.05 -11.37 2.02
CA LYS A 81 -9.70 -12.71 2.46
C LYS A 81 -9.91 -12.79 3.95
N SER A 82 -10.79 -13.67 4.38
CA SER A 82 -11.09 -13.90 5.80
C SER A 82 -10.60 -15.29 6.22
N GLU A 83 -10.06 -15.36 7.40
CA GLU A 83 -9.63 -16.59 8.06
C GLU A 83 -10.21 -16.62 9.47
N SER A 84 -11.06 -17.58 9.76
CA SER A 84 -11.62 -17.80 11.09
C SER A 84 -10.86 -18.92 11.78
N MET A 85 -10.28 -18.62 12.93
CA MET A 85 -9.55 -19.56 13.78
C MET A 85 -10.23 -19.66 15.13
N TYR A 86 -9.77 -20.56 15.97
CA TYR A 86 -10.28 -20.71 17.32
C TYR A 86 -10.07 -19.42 18.13
N GLY A 87 -11.17 -18.75 18.44
CA GLY A 87 -11.16 -17.48 19.20
C GLY A 87 -10.52 -16.27 18.47
N ILE A 88 -10.23 -16.36 17.16
CA ILE A 88 -9.60 -15.28 16.40
C ILE A 88 -10.22 -15.20 15.00
N SER A 89 -10.62 -14.01 14.61
CA SER A 89 -10.95 -13.66 13.22
C SER A 89 -9.85 -12.77 12.63
N LYS A 90 -9.34 -13.17 11.47
CA LYS A 90 -8.37 -12.40 10.69
C LYS A 90 -8.97 -12.07 9.33
N ILE A 91 -9.14 -10.81 9.05
CA ILE A 91 -9.66 -10.32 7.78
C ILE A 91 -8.59 -9.47 7.10
N THR A 92 -8.12 -9.95 5.97
CA THR A 92 -7.18 -9.21 5.10
C THR A 92 -7.95 -8.65 3.93
N PHE A 93 -7.84 -7.36 3.67
CA PHE A 93 -8.47 -6.75 2.52
C PHE A 93 -7.50 -5.83 1.79
N GLU A 94 -7.73 -5.70 0.50
CA GLU A 94 -6.92 -4.91 -0.41
C GLU A 94 -7.82 -3.90 -1.11
N LEU A 95 -7.35 -2.65 -1.17
CA LEU A 95 -8.00 -1.59 -1.92
C LEU A 95 -7.60 -1.66 -3.39
N LEU A 96 -8.47 -1.15 -4.26
CA LEU A 96 -8.20 -1.06 -5.70
C LEU A 96 -6.88 -0.34 -5.99
N PRO A 97 -6.00 -0.91 -6.84
CA PRO A 97 -4.74 -0.26 -7.21
C PRO A 97 -4.94 1.06 -7.95
N SER A 98 -6.09 1.25 -8.61
CA SER A 98 -6.44 2.48 -9.32
C SER A 98 -6.85 3.65 -8.43
N LEU A 99 -7.04 3.44 -7.12
CA LEU A 99 -7.40 4.52 -6.21
C LEU A 99 -6.26 5.54 -6.05
N PRO A 100 -6.56 6.85 -6.17
CA PRO A 100 -5.57 7.88 -5.95
C PRO A 100 -5.09 7.88 -4.50
N ALA A 101 -3.79 8.12 -4.31
CA ALA A 101 -3.16 8.12 -2.98
C ALA A 101 -3.81 9.11 -2.00
N SER A 102 -4.40 10.20 -2.50
CA SER A 102 -5.07 11.22 -1.69
C SER A 102 -6.38 10.73 -1.04
N SER A 103 -7.06 9.75 -1.65
CA SER A 103 -8.32 9.22 -1.12
C SER A 103 -8.14 8.07 -0.12
N ILE A 104 -6.95 7.51 -0.03
CA ILE A 104 -6.66 6.35 0.81
C ILE A 104 -6.84 6.64 2.30
N PRO A 105 -6.34 7.75 2.89
CA PRO A 105 -6.59 8.05 4.29
C PRO A 105 -8.07 8.14 4.63
N GLN A 106 -8.87 8.70 3.72
CA GLN A 106 -10.31 8.84 3.87
C GLN A 106 -11.00 7.46 3.90
N LYS A 107 -10.53 6.52 3.08
CA LYS A 107 -11.02 5.12 3.08
C LYS A 107 -10.65 4.38 4.36
N TRP A 108 -9.48 4.62 4.92
CA TRP A 108 -9.09 4.07 6.20
C TRP A 108 -9.94 4.58 7.36
N ASP A 109 -10.30 5.86 7.36
CA ASP A 109 -11.19 6.44 8.36
C ASP A 109 -12.63 5.93 8.24
N GLU A 110 -13.12 5.74 7.03
CA GLU A 110 -14.41 5.13 6.75
C GLU A 110 -14.47 3.70 7.27
N LEU A 111 -13.43 2.90 6.97
CA LEU A 111 -13.31 1.53 7.48
C LEU A 111 -13.29 1.48 9.00
N ARG A 112 -12.47 2.31 9.62
CA ARG A 112 -12.35 2.35 11.09
C ARG A 112 -13.70 2.64 11.75
N ARG A 113 -14.44 3.59 11.22
CA ARG A 113 -15.79 3.92 11.72
C ARG A 113 -16.75 2.74 11.56
N LYS A 114 -16.77 2.08 10.41
CA LYS A 114 -17.63 0.91 10.17
C LYS A 114 -17.30 -0.25 11.09
N VAL A 115 -16.03 -0.57 11.25
CA VAL A 115 -15.59 -1.65 12.16
C VAL A 115 -15.90 -1.33 13.62
N LEU A 116 -15.69 -0.09 14.06
CA LEU A 116 -16.03 0.35 15.41
C LEU A 116 -17.54 0.28 15.67
N ASN A 117 -18.36 0.66 14.70
CA ASN A 117 -19.82 0.57 14.84
C ASN A 117 -20.29 -0.88 15.03
N ILE A 118 -19.73 -1.83 14.30
CA ILE A 118 -20.04 -3.25 14.48
C ILE A 118 -19.59 -3.74 15.86
N CYS A 119 -18.37 -3.39 16.27
CA CYS A 119 -17.87 -3.76 17.60
C CYS A 119 -18.69 -3.15 18.73
N LEU A 120 -19.16 -1.91 18.59
CA LEU A 120 -20.00 -1.25 19.60
C LEU A 120 -21.40 -1.87 19.68
N LEU A 121 -22.01 -2.23 18.56
CA LEU A 121 -23.29 -2.94 18.54
C LEU A 121 -23.18 -4.29 19.25
N TYR A 122 -22.08 -4.98 19.07
CA TYR A 122 -21.87 -6.30 19.69
C TYR A 122 -21.57 -6.22 21.19
N THR A 123 -20.83 -5.18 21.65
CA THR A 123 -20.58 -4.94 23.08
C THR A 123 -21.83 -4.46 23.83
N SER A 124 -22.73 -3.78 23.15
CA SER A 124 -24.01 -3.34 23.71
C SER A 124 -24.97 -4.51 23.98
N ASP A 125 -25.04 -5.49 23.08
CA ASP A 125 -25.85 -6.69 23.27
C ASP A 125 -25.27 -7.61 24.36
N ALA A 126 -23.98 -7.61 24.59
CA ALA A 126 -23.36 -8.39 25.68
C ALA A 126 -23.48 -7.72 27.06
N ALA A 127 -23.79 -6.43 27.11
CA ALA A 127 -23.97 -5.67 28.35
C ALA A 127 -25.44 -5.73 28.87
N ASP A 128 -26.39 -6.17 28.05
CA ASP A 128 -27.82 -6.29 28.41
C ASP A 128 -28.21 -7.70 28.92
N GLU A 129 -27.27 -8.63 29.01
CA GLU A 129 -27.39 -9.91 29.70
C GLU A 129 -26.60 -9.85 31.03
#